data_a1639d914d2f3f7c0ad59eb0be7a53a1
#
_entry.id   a1639d914d2f3f7c0ad59eb0be7a53a1
#
_cell.length_a   1.000
_cell.length_b   1.000
_cell.length_c   1.000
_cell.angle_alpha   90.00
_cell.angle_beta   90.00
_cell.angle_gamma   90.00
#
_symmetry.space_group_name_H-M   'P 1'
#
loop_
_entity.id
_entity.type
_entity.pdbx_description
1 polymer ?
#
loop_
_entity_poly.entity_id
_entity_poly.type
_entity_poly.pdbx_seq_one_letter_code
_entity_poly.pdbx_strand_id
1 'polypeptide(L)'
;MLNLIIYFLVKIQKIDQVIDFLAMTGDAADNIPGIPGVGEKTAQKFIQEYGSLEGLFKNSHRLKGKIKEKVDSSRDLALLCKELVTIITDVPLEFNIEEMQIQEQDEEAIEQLFSELEFTNLLKLSLIHI
;
A
#
# COMPACT_ATOMS: atom_id res chain seq x y z
N MET A 1 1.34 11.01 -2.34
CA MET A 1 2.10 9.99 -1.60
C MET A 1 2.84 10.58 -0.39
N LEU A 2 3.70 11.59 -0.52
CA LEU A 2 4.47 12.17 0.60
C LEU A 2 3.58 12.74 1.73
N ASN A 3 2.48 13.40 1.41
CA ASN A 3 1.52 13.94 2.40
C ASN A 3 0.82 12.84 3.22
N LEU A 4 0.60 11.67 2.65
CA LEU A 4 0.01 10.54 3.34
C LEU A 4 1.00 9.97 4.36
N ILE A 5 2.26 9.83 3.97
CA ILE A 5 3.35 9.36 4.86
C ILE A 5 3.53 10.32 6.04
N ILE A 6 3.55 11.64 5.80
CA ILE A 6 3.65 12.65 6.85
C ILE A 6 2.42 12.62 7.76
N TYR A 7 1.21 12.46 7.21
CA TYR A 7 -0.02 12.31 7.98
C TYR A 7 0.01 11.09 8.90
N PHE A 8 0.54 9.96 8.42
CA PHE A 8 0.72 8.75 9.21
C PHE A 8 1.80 8.93 10.30
N LEU A 9 2.94 9.51 9.98
CA LEU A 9 4.05 9.71 10.92
C LEU A 9 3.68 10.62 12.09
N VAL A 10 2.79 11.58 11.89
CA VAL A 10 2.30 12.47 12.97
C VAL A 10 1.33 11.75 13.92
N LYS A 11 0.63 10.71 13.47
CA LYS A 11 -0.39 10.00 14.25
C LYS A 11 0.01 8.62 14.75
N ILE A 12 1.03 8.02 14.16
CA ILE A 12 1.56 6.70 14.49
C ILE A 12 2.98 6.90 15.01
N GLN A 13 3.26 6.40 16.20
CA GLN A 13 4.52 6.68 16.91
C GLN A 13 5.73 5.92 16.33
N LYS A 14 5.50 4.83 15.59
CA LYS A 14 6.55 3.96 15.02
C LYS A 14 6.19 3.53 13.62
N ILE A 15 7.19 3.42 12.75
CA ILE A 15 7.02 2.97 11.35
C ILE A 15 6.40 1.57 11.29
N ASP A 16 6.83 0.66 12.15
CA ASP A 16 6.31 -0.72 12.19
C ASP A 16 4.79 -0.78 12.45
N GLN A 17 4.24 0.24 13.11
CA GLN A 17 2.81 0.33 13.39
C GLN A 17 1.97 0.70 12.16
N VAL A 18 2.58 1.18 11.07
CA VAL A 18 1.87 1.50 9.81
C VAL A 18 1.28 0.22 9.19
N ILE A 19 2.03 -0.86 9.21
CA ILE A 19 1.58 -2.17 8.71
C ILE A 19 0.37 -2.64 9.50
N ASP A 20 0.44 -2.60 10.84
CA ASP A 20 -0.68 -2.97 11.71
C ASP A 20 -1.90 -2.07 11.51
N PHE A 21 -1.68 -0.77 11.33
CA PHE A 21 -2.74 0.18 11.06
C PHE A 21 -3.46 -0.14 9.74
N LEU A 22 -2.72 -0.34 8.65
CA LEU A 22 -3.27 -0.71 7.35
C LEU A 22 -3.95 -2.07 7.38
N ALA A 23 -3.40 -3.03 8.11
CA ALA A 23 -4.04 -4.33 8.31
C ALA A 23 -5.41 -4.22 9.00
N MET A 24 -5.60 -3.24 9.91
CA MET A 24 -6.86 -2.99 10.58
C MET A 24 -7.84 -2.18 9.74
N THR A 25 -7.38 -1.12 9.06
CA THR A 25 -8.23 -0.21 8.28
C THR A 25 -8.56 -0.71 6.90
N GLY A 26 -7.68 -1.54 6.34
CA GLY A 26 -7.67 -1.91 4.93
C GLY A 26 -7.03 -0.83 4.04
N ASP A 27 -6.92 -1.15 2.76
CA ASP A 27 -6.52 -0.24 1.69
C ASP A 27 -7.44 -0.42 0.49
N ALA A 28 -8.25 0.59 0.21
CA ALA A 28 -9.22 0.53 -0.88
C ALA A 28 -8.56 0.54 -2.27
N ALA A 29 -7.37 1.11 -2.41
CA ALA A 29 -6.64 1.13 -3.68
C ALA A 29 -6.20 -0.28 -4.09
N ASP A 30 -5.79 -1.08 -3.11
CA ASP A 30 -5.31 -2.44 -3.30
C ASP A 30 -6.36 -3.51 -2.98
N ASN A 31 -7.62 -3.08 -2.75
CA ASN A 31 -8.74 -3.96 -2.42
C ASN A 31 -8.50 -4.81 -1.16
N ILE A 32 -7.81 -4.25 -0.17
CA ILE A 32 -7.54 -4.90 1.12
C ILE A 32 -8.64 -4.49 2.10
N PRO A 33 -9.45 -5.43 2.62
CA PRO A 33 -10.69 -5.09 3.34
C PRO A 33 -10.47 -4.59 4.76
N GLY A 34 -9.39 -4.98 5.44
CA GLY A 34 -9.18 -4.70 6.86
C GLY A 34 -10.18 -5.40 7.79
N ILE A 35 -10.33 -4.88 9.01
CA ILE A 35 -11.32 -5.37 9.99
C ILE A 35 -12.65 -4.62 9.76
N PRO A 36 -13.77 -5.29 9.47
CA PRO A 36 -15.05 -4.64 9.19
C PRO A 36 -15.51 -3.72 10.32
N GLY A 37 -15.65 -2.42 9.99
CA GLY A 37 -16.08 -1.38 10.93
C GLY A 37 -14.97 -0.79 11.80
N VAL A 38 -13.71 -1.13 11.52
CA VAL A 38 -12.53 -0.47 12.09
C VAL A 38 -12.01 0.52 11.05
N GLY A 39 -12.37 1.79 11.21
CA GLY A 39 -11.80 2.88 10.43
C GLY A 39 -10.59 3.51 11.12
N GLU A 40 -9.97 4.50 10.48
CA GLU A 40 -8.74 5.17 10.92
C GLU A 40 -8.72 5.55 12.40
N LYS A 41 -9.77 6.23 12.90
CA LYS A 41 -9.84 6.68 14.30
C LYS A 41 -9.83 5.51 15.29
N THR A 42 -10.48 4.41 14.93
CA THR A 42 -10.55 3.21 15.78
C THR A 42 -9.24 2.46 15.75
N ALA A 43 -8.65 2.25 14.56
CA ALA A 43 -7.35 1.63 14.40
C ALA A 43 -6.26 2.40 15.15
N GLN A 44 -6.27 3.74 15.07
CA GLN A 44 -5.33 4.58 15.81
C GLN A 44 -5.43 4.38 17.32
N LYS A 45 -6.66 4.31 17.88
CA LYS A 45 -6.87 4.00 19.29
C LYS A 45 -6.34 2.62 19.65
N PHE A 46 -6.58 1.63 18.79
CA PHE A 46 -6.10 0.28 19.03
C PHE A 46 -4.57 0.21 19.02
N ILE A 47 -3.92 0.90 18.07
CA ILE A 47 -2.45 1.00 18.06
C ILE A 47 -1.93 1.68 19.33
N GLN A 48 -2.55 2.76 19.77
CA GLN A 48 -2.14 3.48 20.98
C GLN A 48 -2.33 2.64 22.25
N GLU A 49 -3.41 1.86 22.33
CA GLU A 49 -3.77 1.09 23.54
C GLU A 49 -3.09 -0.28 23.57
N TYR A 50 -2.98 -0.95 22.42
CA TYR A 50 -2.51 -2.34 22.33
C TYR A 50 -1.15 -2.50 21.64
N GLY A 51 -0.66 -1.44 20.99
CA GLY A 51 0.67 -1.38 20.36
C GLY A 51 0.75 -2.00 18.96
N SER A 52 0.04 -3.11 18.72
CA SER A 52 0.04 -3.85 17.46
C SER A 52 -1.26 -4.62 17.23
N LEU A 53 -1.42 -5.18 16.04
CA LEU A 53 -2.55 -6.06 15.70
C LEU A 53 -2.58 -7.30 16.61
N GLU A 54 -1.44 -7.91 16.86
CA GLU A 54 -1.32 -9.05 17.79
C GLU A 54 -1.64 -8.65 19.22
N GLY A 55 -1.21 -7.45 19.63
CA GLY A 55 -1.56 -6.87 20.93
C GLY A 55 -3.06 -6.68 21.08
N LEU A 56 -3.74 -6.20 20.04
CA LEU A 56 -5.19 -6.10 20.01
C LEU A 56 -5.86 -7.47 20.21
N PHE A 57 -5.43 -8.49 19.45
CA PHE A 57 -6.02 -9.83 19.55
C PHE A 57 -5.79 -10.50 20.90
N LYS A 58 -4.61 -10.32 21.51
CA LYS A 58 -4.32 -10.83 22.87
C LYS A 58 -5.23 -10.20 23.92
N ASN A 59 -5.63 -8.94 23.69
CA ASN A 59 -6.45 -8.16 24.63
C ASN A 59 -7.90 -7.98 24.18
N SER A 60 -8.37 -8.74 23.15
CA SER A 60 -9.73 -8.59 22.62
C SER A 60 -10.83 -8.82 23.65
N HIS A 61 -10.52 -9.58 24.73
CA HIS A 61 -11.42 -9.78 25.89
C HIS A 61 -11.76 -8.46 26.63
N ARG A 62 -10.95 -7.40 26.47
CA ARG A 62 -11.20 -6.08 27.07
C ARG A 62 -12.17 -5.24 26.22
N LEU A 63 -12.38 -5.61 24.98
CA LEU A 63 -13.35 -4.97 24.08
C LEU A 63 -14.76 -5.41 24.47
N LYS A 64 -15.75 -4.55 24.14
CA LYS A 64 -17.18 -4.80 24.45
C LYS A 64 -18.06 -4.61 23.22
N GLY A 65 -19.20 -5.30 23.21
CA GLY A 65 -20.23 -5.14 22.19
C GLY A 65 -19.79 -5.56 20.79
N LYS A 66 -20.40 -4.99 19.78
CA LYS A 66 -20.21 -5.36 18.37
C LYS A 66 -18.76 -5.26 17.87
N ILE A 67 -17.95 -4.36 18.45
CA ILE A 67 -16.56 -4.22 18.02
C ILE A 67 -15.72 -5.44 18.45
N LYS A 68 -16.02 -6.01 19.63
CA LYS A 68 -15.37 -7.23 20.08
C LYS A 68 -15.67 -8.39 19.12
N GLU A 69 -16.96 -8.60 18.80
CA GLU A 69 -17.38 -9.65 17.88
C GLU A 69 -16.69 -9.53 16.52
N LYS A 70 -16.63 -8.30 15.97
CA LYS A 70 -15.97 -8.05 14.70
C LYS A 70 -14.47 -8.32 14.73
N VAL A 71 -13.77 -7.88 15.78
CA VAL A 71 -12.33 -8.12 15.93
C VAL A 71 -12.06 -9.62 16.09
N ASP A 72 -12.82 -10.31 16.91
CA ASP A 72 -12.64 -11.75 17.13
C ASP A 72 -12.95 -12.59 15.88
N SER A 73 -14.01 -12.23 15.12
CA SER A 73 -14.40 -12.93 13.88
C SER A 73 -13.51 -12.62 12.68
N SER A 74 -12.77 -11.51 12.71
CA SER A 74 -11.91 -11.08 11.60
C SER A 74 -10.43 -11.37 11.83
N ARG A 75 -10.08 -12.23 12.78
CA ARG A 75 -8.69 -12.50 13.14
C ARG A 75 -7.88 -12.98 11.93
N ASP A 76 -8.34 -14.01 11.25
CA ASP A 76 -7.62 -14.61 10.12
C ASP A 76 -7.57 -13.63 8.93
N LEU A 77 -8.66 -12.89 8.69
CA LEU A 77 -8.71 -11.86 7.67
C LEU A 77 -7.71 -10.73 7.94
N ALA A 78 -7.63 -10.26 9.17
CA ALA A 78 -6.71 -9.17 9.53
C ALA A 78 -5.24 -9.60 9.47
N LEU A 79 -4.93 -10.87 9.79
CA LEU A 79 -3.58 -11.42 9.61
C LEU A 79 -3.22 -11.53 8.13
N LEU A 80 -4.16 -11.96 7.28
CA LEU A 80 -3.98 -11.94 5.82
C LEU A 80 -3.78 -10.51 5.30
N CYS A 81 -4.60 -9.54 5.77
CA CYS A 81 -4.40 -8.14 5.41
C CYS A 81 -3.02 -7.64 5.83
N LYS A 82 -2.51 -8.03 7.00
CA LYS A 82 -1.16 -7.68 7.45
C LYS A 82 -0.08 -8.22 6.51
N GLU A 83 -0.21 -9.44 6.06
CA GLU A 83 0.69 -10.04 5.07
C GLU A 83 0.64 -9.28 3.74
N LEU A 84 -0.56 -8.96 3.23
CA LEU A 84 -0.75 -8.26 1.97
C LEU A 84 -0.23 -6.82 1.97
N VAL A 85 -0.31 -6.10 3.09
CA VAL A 85 0.22 -4.72 3.21
C VAL A 85 1.72 -4.67 3.53
N THR A 86 2.34 -5.82 3.80
CA THR A 86 3.77 -5.89 4.09
C THR A 86 4.56 -5.95 2.79
N ILE A 87 5.42 -4.97 2.57
CA ILE A 87 6.27 -4.91 1.39
C ILE A 87 7.36 -5.99 1.48
N ILE A 88 7.45 -6.82 0.45
CA ILE A 88 8.52 -7.81 0.30
C ILE A 88 9.76 -7.08 -0.21
N THR A 89 10.86 -7.13 0.54
CA THR A 89 12.10 -6.42 0.21
C THR A 89 13.22 -7.33 -0.32
N ASP A 90 13.01 -8.62 -0.29
CA ASP A 90 13.97 -9.66 -0.66
C ASP A 90 13.51 -10.49 -1.88
N VAL A 91 12.75 -9.86 -2.76
CA VAL A 91 12.33 -10.49 -4.02
C VAL A 91 13.57 -10.88 -4.81
N PRO A 92 13.71 -12.16 -5.24
CA PRO A 92 14.86 -12.62 -6.01
C PRO A 92 14.76 -12.07 -7.45
N LEU A 93 15.33 -10.90 -7.66
CA LEU A 93 15.43 -10.25 -8.96
C LEU A 93 16.90 -10.29 -9.43
N GLU A 94 17.10 -10.76 -10.64
CA GLU A 94 18.35 -10.47 -11.35
C GLU A 94 18.32 -9.00 -11.77
N PHE A 95 19.17 -8.21 -11.16
CA PHE A 95 19.19 -6.77 -11.35
C PHE A 95 20.57 -6.33 -11.87
N ASN A 96 20.59 -5.75 -13.06
CA ASN A 96 21.79 -5.17 -13.65
C ASN A 96 21.59 -3.65 -13.87
N ILE A 97 22.30 -2.85 -13.10
CA ILE A 97 22.23 -1.37 -13.20
C ILE A 97 22.64 -0.89 -14.60
N GLU A 98 23.58 -1.56 -15.26
CA GLU A 98 24.09 -1.17 -16.57
C GLU A 98 23.00 -1.28 -17.66
N GLU A 99 22.09 -2.25 -17.52
CA GLU A 99 20.95 -2.43 -18.44
C GLU A 99 19.84 -1.38 -18.23
N MET A 100 19.87 -0.63 -17.12
CA MET A 100 18.91 0.44 -16.83
C MET A 100 19.35 1.81 -17.35
N GLN A 101 20.49 1.90 -18.01
CA GLN A 101 20.89 3.15 -18.65
C GLN A 101 19.93 3.47 -19.78
N ILE A 102 19.51 4.75 -19.84
CA ILE A 102 18.69 5.26 -20.94
C ILE A 102 19.50 5.14 -22.22
N GLN A 103 19.02 4.33 -23.14
CA GLN A 103 19.59 4.18 -24.48
C GLN A 103 19.09 5.32 -25.39
N GLU A 104 19.79 5.52 -26.52
CA GLU A 104 19.29 6.42 -27.56
C GLU A 104 17.92 5.92 -28.05
N GLN A 105 17.01 6.86 -28.27
CA GLN A 105 15.66 6.54 -28.69
C GLN A 105 15.68 6.10 -30.18
N ASP A 106 14.94 5.04 -30.47
CA ASP A 106 14.65 4.65 -31.85
C ASP A 106 13.45 5.45 -32.36
N GLU A 107 13.77 6.59 -32.99
CA GLU A 107 12.78 7.55 -33.47
C GLU A 107 11.86 6.94 -34.53
N GLU A 108 12.40 6.13 -35.43
CA GLU A 108 11.61 5.48 -36.49
C GLU A 108 10.61 4.49 -35.89
N ALA A 109 11.03 3.67 -34.92
CA ALA A 109 10.14 2.73 -34.25
C ALA A 109 9.06 3.44 -33.43
N ILE A 110 9.39 4.56 -32.77
CA ILE A 110 8.42 5.38 -32.03
C ILE A 110 7.39 6.00 -32.98
N GLU A 111 7.84 6.58 -34.11
CA GLU A 111 6.96 7.18 -35.10
C GLU A 111 6.01 6.15 -35.71
N GLN A 112 6.52 4.98 -36.07
CA GLN A 112 5.71 3.90 -36.59
C GLN A 112 4.66 3.44 -35.58
N LEU A 113 5.07 3.13 -34.33
CA LEU A 113 4.19 2.65 -33.29
C LEU A 113 3.09 3.66 -32.94
N PHE A 114 3.45 4.94 -32.76
CA PHE A 114 2.48 5.98 -32.43
C PHE A 114 1.52 6.29 -33.57
N SER A 115 1.99 6.13 -34.82
CA SER A 115 1.13 6.26 -36.00
C SER A 115 0.14 5.11 -36.09
N GLU A 116 0.57 3.87 -35.88
CA GLU A 116 -0.31 2.67 -35.87
C GLU A 116 -1.37 2.77 -34.74
N LEU A 117 -1.00 3.31 -33.57
CA LEU A 117 -1.90 3.48 -32.43
C LEU A 117 -2.73 4.77 -32.49
N GLU A 118 -2.60 5.58 -33.55
CA GLU A 118 -3.25 6.88 -33.73
C GLU A 118 -2.95 7.89 -32.57
N PHE A 119 -1.79 7.78 -31.92
CA PHE A 119 -1.35 8.64 -30.81
C PHE A 119 -0.72 9.95 -31.30
N THR A 120 -1.48 10.71 -32.09
CA THR A 120 -0.99 11.94 -32.75
C THR A 120 -0.42 12.99 -31.83
N ASN A 121 -0.96 13.13 -30.62
CA ASN A 121 -0.46 14.10 -29.62
C ASN A 121 0.84 13.62 -28.96
N LEU A 122 0.96 12.33 -28.66
CA LEU A 122 2.18 11.76 -28.09
C LEU A 122 3.32 11.77 -29.11
N LEU A 123 3.02 11.50 -30.37
CA LEU A 123 3.99 11.60 -31.46
C LEU A 123 4.58 13.01 -31.56
N LYS A 124 3.74 14.04 -31.55
CA LYS A 124 4.21 15.43 -31.57
C LYS A 124 5.07 15.78 -30.36
N LEU A 125 4.73 15.28 -29.16
CA LEU A 125 5.50 15.54 -27.95
C LEU A 125 6.83 14.81 -27.97
N SER A 126 6.91 13.59 -28.46
CA SER A 126 8.17 12.85 -28.57
C SER A 126 9.14 13.51 -29.54
N LEU A 127 8.66 14.08 -30.65
CA LEU A 127 9.49 14.78 -31.65
C LEU A 127 9.97 16.17 -31.20
N ILE A 128 9.37 16.78 -30.17
CA ILE A 128 9.78 18.10 -29.66
C ILE A 128 10.99 18.01 -28.72
N HIS A 129 11.23 16.85 -28.14
CA HIS A 129 12.27 16.62 -27.13
C HIS A 129 13.51 15.90 -27.68
N ILE A 130 13.62 15.78 -28.99
CA ILE A 130 14.78 15.22 -29.72
C ILE A 130 15.73 16.33 -30.16
#